data_500f50d3bda497e946790e1fb04ed90f
#
_entry.id   500f50d3bda497e946790e1fb04ed90f
#
_cell.length_a   1.000
_cell.length_b   1.000
_cell.length_c   1.000
_cell.angle_alpha   90.00
_cell.angle_beta   90.00
_cell.angle_gamma   90.00
#
_symmetry.space_group_name_H-M   'P 1'
#
loop_
_entity.id
_entity.type
_entity.pdbx_description
1 polymer ?
#
loop_
_entity_poly.entity_id
_entity_poly.type
_entity_poly.pdbx_seq_one_letter_code
_entity_poly.pdbx_strand_id
1 'polypeptide(L)'
;MNALSTMLLIADAFVSLCDEMPLRKVSISDIVQRTGKNRKTFYYHFENKDRLIIWIFRYDMGQVLKKHFSESVLLYEKPSEDSISHFPYYITQKSGVRSLDHAEFFECFAEVLENRRHFYREALIDNGPYSLRNYLYNLYVNAIKRDIDIILSNRYLPQDNIDFLAEFYTCAFLYYFIRRCDQTNVEHLSANAGPFANIIHNSLEMEIKEAQLRRNL
;
A
#
# COMPACT_ATOMS: atom_id res chain seq x y z
N MET A 1 24.15 3.04 16.93
CA MET A 1 23.23 2.61 15.87
C MET A 1 22.05 3.55 15.96
N ASN A 2 21.66 4.20 14.84
CA ASN A 2 20.50 5.09 14.87
C ASN A 2 19.18 4.29 14.91
N ALA A 3 18.05 4.96 15.19
CA ALA A 3 16.74 4.31 15.31
C ALA A 3 16.38 3.52 14.05
N LEU A 4 16.55 4.11 12.86
CA LEU A 4 16.25 3.47 11.59
C LEU A 4 17.07 2.19 11.35
N SER A 5 18.38 2.22 11.65
CA SER A 5 19.22 1.03 11.51
C SER A 5 18.79 -0.13 12.42
N THR A 6 18.26 0.19 13.62
CA THR A 6 17.72 -0.83 14.52
C THR A 6 16.39 -1.40 13.98
N MET A 7 15.52 -0.54 13.47
CA MET A 7 14.26 -0.95 12.88
C MET A 7 14.48 -1.86 11.66
N LEU A 8 15.42 -1.51 10.78
CA LEU A 8 15.80 -2.34 9.63
C LEU A 8 16.36 -3.70 10.06
N LEU A 9 17.24 -3.72 11.06
CA LEU A 9 17.77 -4.97 11.59
C LEU A 9 16.66 -5.90 12.10
N ILE A 10 15.67 -5.34 12.81
CA ILE A 10 14.51 -6.10 13.30
C ILE A 10 13.64 -6.60 12.13
N ALA A 11 13.39 -5.74 11.15
CA ALA A 11 12.60 -6.05 9.96
C ALA A 11 13.25 -7.17 9.13
N ASP A 12 14.53 -7.07 8.83
CA ASP A 12 15.25 -8.07 8.04
C ASP A 12 15.34 -9.42 8.77
N ALA A 13 15.53 -9.40 10.10
CA ALA A 13 15.48 -10.62 10.89
C ALA A 13 14.10 -11.29 10.85
N PHE A 14 13.03 -10.49 10.93
CA PHE A 14 11.67 -11.00 10.84
C PHE A 14 11.36 -11.61 9.48
N VAL A 15 11.69 -10.92 8.39
CA VAL A 15 11.49 -11.42 7.02
C VAL A 15 12.29 -12.72 6.81
N SER A 16 13.56 -12.78 7.23
CA SER A 16 14.39 -13.97 7.14
C SER A 16 13.80 -15.17 7.92
N LEU A 17 13.21 -14.92 9.10
CA LEU A 17 12.52 -15.97 9.87
C LEU A 17 11.28 -16.49 9.14
N CYS A 18 10.60 -15.65 8.36
CA CYS A 18 9.45 -16.08 7.56
C CYS A 18 9.84 -17.02 6.40
N ASP A 19 11.10 -17.04 5.98
CA ASP A 19 11.60 -18.02 5.03
C ASP A 19 11.84 -19.40 5.67
N GLU A 20 12.01 -19.45 7.00
CA GLU A 20 12.29 -20.67 7.76
C GLU A 20 11.01 -21.30 8.38
N MET A 21 10.01 -20.46 8.70
CA MET A 21 8.76 -20.89 9.31
C MET A 21 7.59 -19.95 8.97
N PRO A 22 6.34 -20.43 9.01
CA PRO A 22 5.17 -19.59 8.74
C PRO A 22 5.15 -18.31 9.59
N LEU A 23 4.86 -17.17 8.98
CA LEU A 23 4.84 -15.83 9.61
C LEU A 23 4.06 -15.80 10.93
N ARG A 24 2.92 -16.51 10.99
CA ARG A 24 2.09 -16.61 12.20
C ARG A 24 2.82 -17.24 13.39
N LYS A 25 3.78 -18.14 13.13
CA LYS A 25 4.55 -18.85 14.15
C LYS A 25 5.76 -18.07 14.64
N VAL A 26 6.26 -17.11 13.86
CA VAL A 26 7.39 -16.26 14.27
C VAL A 26 6.98 -15.42 15.47
N SER A 27 7.67 -15.58 16.58
CA SER A 27 7.45 -14.80 17.80
C SER A 27 8.41 -13.61 17.91
N ILE A 28 8.06 -12.64 18.76
CA ILE A 28 8.97 -11.52 19.10
C ILE A 28 10.28 -12.07 19.74
N SER A 29 10.20 -13.19 20.45
CA SER A 29 11.39 -13.83 21.03
C SER A 29 12.37 -14.31 19.96
N ASP A 30 11.86 -14.92 18.88
CA ASP A 30 12.69 -15.39 17.78
C ASP A 30 13.38 -14.20 17.07
N ILE A 31 12.65 -13.11 16.86
CA ILE A 31 13.16 -11.88 16.22
C ILE A 31 14.30 -11.27 17.07
N VAL A 32 14.09 -11.09 18.38
CA VAL A 32 15.11 -10.49 19.25
C VAL A 32 16.31 -11.40 19.45
N GLN A 33 16.11 -12.71 19.48
CA GLN A 33 17.21 -13.68 19.50
C GLN A 33 18.05 -13.60 18.23
N ARG A 34 17.42 -13.54 17.05
CA ARG A 34 18.09 -13.43 15.75
C ARG A 34 18.91 -12.14 15.63
N THR A 35 18.42 -11.03 16.19
CA THR A 35 19.08 -9.72 16.12
C THR A 35 20.11 -9.48 17.22
N GLY A 36 20.21 -10.35 18.22
CA GLY A 36 20.99 -10.13 19.42
C GLY A 36 20.48 -8.94 20.28
N LYS A 37 19.23 -8.52 20.05
CA LYS A 37 18.56 -7.46 20.83
C LYS A 37 17.72 -8.07 21.94
N ASN A 38 17.10 -7.22 22.76
CA ASN A 38 16.17 -7.63 23.79
C ASN A 38 14.73 -7.18 23.47
N ARG A 39 13.75 -7.73 24.18
CA ARG A 39 12.34 -7.37 23.99
C ARG A 39 12.05 -5.89 24.20
N LYS A 40 12.76 -5.24 25.14
CA LYS A 40 12.60 -3.80 25.39
C LYS A 40 12.97 -2.98 24.13
N THR A 41 14.04 -3.37 23.42
CA THR A 41 14.42 -2.74 22.15
C THR A 41 13.34 -2.92 21.08
N PHE A 42 12.73 -4.11 20.98
CA PHE A 42 11.63 -4.34 20.06
C PHE A 42 10.45 -3.41 20.36
N TYR A 43 9.96 -3.42 21.62
CA TYR A 43 8.80 -2.62 22.03
C TYR A 43 9.06 -1.10 22.05
N TYR A 44 10.31 -0.69 22.07
CA TYR A 44 10.66 0.73 21.87
C TYR A 44 10.36 1.21 20.43
N HIS A 45 10.46 0.32 19.43
CA HIS A 45 10.27 0.67 18.02
C HIS A 45 8.92 0.21 17.47
N PHE A 46 8.40 -0.91 17.95
CA PHE A 46 7.19 -1.53 17.43
C PHE A 46 6.29 -2.00 18.58
N GLU A 47 5.06 -1.54 18.57
CA GLU A 47 4.06 -1.92 19.57
C GLU A 47 3.81 -3.45 19.58
N ASN A 48 3.72 -4.02 18.37
CA ASN A 48 3.46 -5.43 18.15
C ASN A 48 3.98 -5.87 16.77
N LYS A 49 3.76 -7.14 16.43
CA LYS A 49 4.19 -7.74 15.17
C LYS A 49 3.43 -7.17 13.96
N ASP A 50 2.17 -6.82 14.11
CA ASP A 50 1.37 -6.25 13.02
C ASP A 50 1.87 -4.87 12.63
N ARG A 51 2.25 -4.04 13.63
CA ARG A 51 2.91 -2.75 13.38
C ARG A 51 4.26 -2.90 12.69
N LEU A 52 5.03 -3.92 13.00
CA LEU A 52 6.27 -4.24 12.28
C LEU A 52 5.99 -4.61 10.81
N ILE A 53 4.96 -5.43 10.54
CA ILE A 53 4.56 -5.80 9.17
C ILE A 53 4.16 -4.57 8.37
N ILE A 54 3.33 -3.70 8.94
CA ILE A 54 2.91 -2.44 8.32
C ILE A 54 4.12 -1.55 8.06
N TRP A 55 5.04 -1.44 9.01
CA TRP A 55 6.25 -0.64 8.85
C TRP A 55 7.14 -1.16 7.72
N ILE A 56 7.31 -2.48 7.61
CA ILE A 56 8.08 -3.10 6.51
C ILE A 56 7.47 -2.71 5.16
N PHE A 57 6.15 -2.85 5.00
CA PHE A 57 5.48 -2.46 3.77
C PHE A 57 5.67 -0.97 3.47
N ARG A 58 5.47 -0.09 4.45
CA ARG A 58 5.59 1.36 4.26
C ARG A 58 7.02 1.77 3.92
N TYR A 59 8.01 1.12 4.52
CA TYR A 59 9.41 1.32 4.19
C TYR A 59 9.71 0.87 2.76
N ASP A 60 9.38 -0.37 2.40
CA ASP A 60 9.63 -0.93 1.07
C ASP A 60 8.93 -0.09 -0.02
N MET A 61 7.65 0.25 0.19
CA MET A 61 6.89 1.10 -0.73
C MET A 61 7.52 2.48 -0.87
N GLY A 62 7.90 3.09 0.25
CA GLY A 62 8.54 4.38 0.25
C GLY A 62 9.89 4.40 -0.50
N GLN A 63 10.70 3.34 -0.39
CA GLN A 63 11.96 3.23 -1.14
C GLN A 63 11.70 3.10 -2.64
N VAL A 64 10.76 2.24 -3.05
CA VAL A 64 10.41 2.05 -4.46
C VAL A 64 9.83 3.33 -5.05
N LEU A 65 8.89 3.98 -4.37
CA LEU A 65 8.32 5.24 -4.87
C LEU A 65 9.37 6.36 -5.02
N LYS A 66 10.29 6.49 -4.06
CA LYS A 66 11.38 7.49 -4.16
C LYS A 66 12.38 7.20 -5.27
N LYS A 67 12.51 5.95 -5.67
CA LYS A 67 13.36 5.54 -6.81
C LYS A 67 12.75 5.93 -8.16
N HIS A 68 11.43 5.83 -8.27
CA HIS A 68 10.71 6.01 -9.55
C HIS A 68 10.14 7.42 -9.73
N PHE A 69 9.82 8.13 -8.66
CA PHE A 69 9.10 9.41 -8.72
C PHE A 69 9.86 10.56 -8.07
N SER A 70 9.66 11.76 -8.62
CA SER A 70 10.13 12.99 -8.00
C SER A 70 9.33 13.31 -6.72
N GLU A 71 9.94 14.01 -5.77
CA GLU A 71 9.32 14.40 -4.50
C GLU A 71 8.00 15.16 -4.68
N SER A 72 7.86 15.91 -5.77
CA SER A 72 6.69 16.76 -6.06
C SER A 72 5.39 16.00 -6.30
N VAL A 73 5.46 14.72 -6.66
CA VAL A 73 4.27 13.88 -6.90
C VAL A 73 4.01 12.88 -5.78
N LEU A 74 4.97 12.73 -4.84
CA LEU A 74 4.86 11.79 -3.73
C LEU A 74 3.85 12.27 -2.69
N LEU A 75 3.04 11.34 -2.19
CA LEU A 75 2.10 11.59 -1.10
C LEU A 75 2.56 10.94 0.19
N TYR A 76 2.51 11.73 1.24
CA TYR A 76 2.80 11.34 2.62
C TYR A 76 1.55 11.45 3.48
N GLU A 77 1.48 10.65 4.53
CA GLU A 77 0.50 10.89 5.59
C GLU A 77 0.84 12.19 6.35
N LYS A 78 -0.14 12.73 7.06
CA LYS A 78 0.12 13.88 7.95
C LYS A 78 1.23 13.53 8.92
N PRO A 79 2.18 14.45 9.18
CA PRO A 79 3.23 14.22 10.14
C PRO A 79 2.66 13.78 11.49
N SER A 80 3.17 12.67 12.01
CA SER A 80 2.81 12.11 13.30
C SER A 80 4.08 11.59 13.99
N GLU A 81 3.97 11.21 15.26
CA GLU A 81 5.07 10.56 15.98
C GLU A 81 5.39 9.17 15.41
N ASP A 82 4.48 8.61 14.62
CA ASP A 82 4.69 7.32 13.96
C ASP A 82 5.70 7.45 12.82
N SER A 83 6.75 6.63 12.88
CA SER A 83 7.83 6.61 11.90
C SER A 83 7.37 6.32 10.46
N ILE A 84 6.20 5.71 10.27
CA ILE A 84 5.65 5.43 8.93
C ILE A 84 5.24 6.68 8.17
N SER A 85 4.89 7.78 8.85
CA SER A 85 4.50 9.04 8.22
C SER A 85 5.60 9.67 7.36
N HIS A 86 6.86 9.30 7.59
CA HIS A 86 8.02 9.75 6.81
C HIS A 86 8.21 9.03 5.47
N PHE A 87 7.43 7.96 5.22
CA PHE A 87 7.50 7.22 3.97
C PHE A 87 6.33 7.59 3.08
N PRO A 88 6.58 7.94 1.80
CA PRO A 88 5.50 8.13 0.84
C PRO A 88 4.76 6.81 0.65
N TYR A 89 3.47 6.89 0.40
CA TYR A 89 2.62 5.71 0.24
C TYR A 89 1.85 5.70 -1.07
N TYR A 90 1.77 6.85 -1.75
CA TYR A 90 1.00 7.04 -2.96
C TYR A 90 1.61 8.15 -3.81
N ILE A 91 1.02 8.41 -4.98
CA ILE A 91 1.42 9.49 -5.88
C ILE A 91 0.22 10.33 -6.32
N THR A 92 0.48 11.54 -6.77
CA THR A 92 -0.48 12.35 -7.53
C THR A 92 0.19 12.81 -8.81
N GLN A 93 0.12 11.99 -9.85
CA GLN A 93 0.66 12.31 -11.16
C GLN A 93 -0.46 12.68 -12.12
N LYS A 94 -0.51 13.94 -12.53
CA LYS A 94 -1.51 14.45 -13.46
C LYS A 94 -1.09 14.13 -14.89
N SER A 95 -1.99 13.52 -15.66
CA SER A 95 -1.87 13.32 -17.11
C SER A 95 -2.68 14.34 -17.91
N GLY A 96 -3.47 15.20 -17.23
CA GLY A 96 -4.29 16.24 -17.81
C GLY A 96 -4.94 17.12 -16.75
N VAL A 97 -5.86 17.99 -17.15
CA VAL A 97 -6.51 18.93 -16.22
C VAL A 97 -7.33 18.21 -15.14
N ARG A 98 -7.94 17.07 -15.48
CA ARG A 98 -8.80 16.25 -14.61
C ARG A 98 -8.50 14.77 -14.77
N SER A 99 -7.28 14.44 -15.07
CA SER A 99 -6.86 13.08 -15.34
C SER A 99 -5.58 12.79 -14.56
N LEU A 100 -5.52 11.62 -13.97
CA LEU A 100 -4.39 11.12 -13.20
C LEU A 100 -3.84 9.87 -13.90
N ASP A 101 -2.55 9.65 -13.80
CA ASP A 101 -1.88 8.43 -14.27
C ASP A 101 -1.30 7.67 -13.08
N HIS A 102 -1.76 6.45 -12.92
CA HIS A 102 -1.32 5.56 -11.85
C HIS A 102 -0.66 4.28 -12.38
N ALA A 103 -0.42 4.16 -13.69
CA ALA A 103 0.14 2.93 -14.27
C ALA A 103 1.45 2.55 -13.60
N GLU A 104 2.40 3.49 -13.52
CA GLU A 104 3.69 3.27 -12.90
C GLU A 104 3.59 3.04 -11.37
N PHE A 105 2.61 3.64 -10.69
CA PHE A 105 2.34 3.34 -9.28
C PHE A 105 1.95 1.88 -9.07
N PHE A 106 1.11 1.33 -9.94
CA PHE A 106 0.72 -0.08 -9.84
C PHE A 106 1.90 -1.02 -10.15
N GLU A 107 2.79 -0.62 -11.03
CA GLU A 107 4.06 -1.35 -11.26
C GLU A 107 4.95 -1.32 -10.02
N CYS A 108 5.10 -0.17 -9.38
CA CYS A 108 5.83 -0.04 -8.12
C CYS A 108 5.20 -0.88 -6.99
N PHE A 109 3.87 -0.90 -6.89
CA PHE A 109 3.18 -1.74 -5.91
C PHE A 109 3.45 -3.23 -6.16
N ALA A 110 3.43 -3.66 -7.41
CA ALA A 110 3.80 -5.02 -7.80
C ALA A 110 5.27 -5.33 -7.46
N GLU A 111 6.21 -4.41 -7.76
CA GLU A 111 7.64 -4.54 -7.43
C GLU A 111 7.85 -4.77 -5.93
N VAL A 112 7.16 -4.00 -5.08
CA VAL A 112 7.23 -4.18 -3.62
C VAL A 112 6.82 -5.58 -3.20
N LEU A 113 5.67 -6.06 -3.68
CA LEU A 113 5.19 -7.40 -3.34
C LEU A 113 6.11 -8.50 -3.88
N GLU A 114 6.68 -8.30 -5.06
CA GLU A 114 7.55 -9.26 -5.72
C GLU A 114 8.90 -9.40 -5.01
N ASN A 115 9.49 -8.29 -4.55
CA ASN A 115 10.78 -8.27 -3.87
C ASN A 115 10.81 -9.12 -2.59
N ARG A 116 9.67 -9.28 -1.91
CA ARG A 116 9.51 -10.12 -0.70
C ARG A 116 8.26 -10.99 -0.81
N ARG A 117 8.05 -11.65 -1.95
CA ARG A 117 6.80 -12.31 -2.31
C ARG A 117 6.33 -13.33 -1.30
N HIS A 118 7.22 -14.16 -0.76
CA HIS A 118 6.87 -15.14 0.26
C HIS A 118 6.32 -14.47 1.52
N PHE A 119 7.01 -13.45 2.01
CA PHE A 119 6.60 -12.66 3.18
C PHE A 119 5.25 -11.97 2.96
N TYR A 120 5.09 -11.24 1.86
CA TYR A 120 3.84 -10.51 1.59
C TYR A 120 2.66 -11.44 1.31
N ARG A 121 2.88 -12.58 0.68
CA ARG A 121 1.84 -13.59 0.52
C ARG A 121 1.28 -14.02 1.89
N GLU A 122 2.12 -14.33 2.86
CA GLU A 122 1.68 -14.70 4.21
C GLU A 122 1.06 -13.53 4.99
N ALA A 123 1.64 -12.34 4.88
CA ALA A 123 1.15 -11.14 5.57
C ALA A 123 -0.22 -10.66 5.07
N LEU A 124 -0.56 -10.94 3.81
CA LEU A 124 -1.82 -10.52 3.18
C LEU A 124 -2.95 -11.56 3.30
N ILE A 125 -2.68 -12.77 3.82
CA ILE A 125 -3.71 -13.78 4.11
C ILE A 125 -4.60 -13.31 5.27
N ASP A 126 -4.01 -12.70 6.30
CA ASP A 126 -4.76 -12.19 7.44
C ASP A 126 -5.64 -11.00 7.03
N ASN A 127 -6.92 -11.06 7.43
CA ASN A 127 -7.93 -10.03 7.20
C ASN A 127 -8.47 -9.41 8.51
N GLY A 128 -7.79 -9.64 9.62
CA GLY A 128 -8.15 -9.05 10.91
C GLY A 128 -8.05 -7.53 10.93
N PRO A 129 -8.62 -6.88 11.94
CA PRO A 129 -8.70 -5.40 12.01
C PRO A 129 -7.33 -4.71 12.05
N TYR A 130 -6.29 -5.40 12.51
CA TYR A 130 -4.92 -4.89 12.61
C TYR A 130 -3.99 -5.44 11.52
N SER A 131 -4.50 -6.25 10.58
CA SER A 131 -3.72 -6.87 9.52
C SER A 131 -3.19 -5.85 8.51
N LEU A 132 -2.12 -6.22 7.79
CA LEU A 132 -1.62 -5.44 6.67
C LEU A 132 -2.71 -5.20 5.62
N ARG A 133 -3.52 -6.22 5.32
CA ARG A 133 -4.60 -6.11 4.33
C ARG A 133 -5.61 -5.02 4.70
N ASN A 134 -6.07 -4.99 5.96
CA ASN A 134 -7.00 -3.97 6.42
C ASN A 134 -6.35 -2.57 6.48
N TYR A 135 -5.08 -2.50 6.86
CA TYR A 135 -4.31 -1.26 6.82
C TYR A 135 -4.23 -0.69 5.39
N LEU A 136 -3.89 -1.53 4.40
CA LEU A 136 -3.81 -1.11 3.01
C LEU A 136 -5.16 -0.65 2.45
N TYR A 137 -6.25 -1.35 2.81
CA TYR A 137 -7.59 -0.93 2.44
C TYR A 137 -7.88 0.50 2.93
N ASN A 138 -7.70 0.77 4.21
CA ASN A 138 -7.97 2.09 4.77
C ASN A 138 -7.06 3.18 4.20
N LEU A 139 -5.79 2.86 3.95
CA LEU A 139 -4.81 3.77 3.37
C LEU A 139 -5.22 4.19 1.96
N TYR A 140 -5.54 3.23 1.10
CA TYR A 140 -5.82 3.47 -0.31
C TYR A 140 -7.25 3.93 -0.60
N VAL A 141 -8.25 3.61 0.23
CA VAL A 141 -9.57 4.25 0.15
C VAL A 141 -9.44 5.76 0.26
N ASN A 142 -8.66 6.24 1.23
CA ASN A 142 -8.43 7.67 1.40
C ASN A 142 -7.65 8.30 0.24
N ALA A 143 -6.69 7.57 -0.33
CA ALA A 143 -5.94 8.03 -1.50
C ALA A 143 -6.86 8.16 -2.73
N ILE A 144 -7.69 7.16 -3.00
CA ILE A 144 -8.64 7.19 -4.13
C ILE A 144 -9.74 8.24 -3.93
N LYS A 145 -10.23 8.49 -2.72
CA LYS A 145 -11.12 9.64 -2.45
C LYS A 145 -10.50 10.95 -2.89
N ARG A 146 -9.23 11.16 -2.58
CA ARG A 146 -8.48 12.34 -3.00
C ARG A 146 -8.33 12.42 -4.52
N ASP A 147 -8.12 11.29 -5.20
CA ASP A 147 -8.10 11.26 -6.67
C ASP A 147 -9.45 11.63 -7.27
N ILE A 148 -10.54 11.11 -6.70
CA ILE A 148 -11.90 11.49 -7.11
C ILE A 148 -12.10 12.99 -6.96
N ASP A 149 -11.68 13.61 -5.87
CA ASP A 149 -11.77 15.06 -5.66
C ASP A 149 -10.99 15.83 -6.72
N ILE A 150 -9.80 15.38 -7.10
CA ILE A 150 -8.99 16.00 -8.15
C ILE A 150 -9.70 15.88 -9.51
N ILE A 151 -10.26 14.73 -9.84
CA ILE A 151 -10.99 14.48 -11.08
C ILE A 151 -12.29 15.29 -11.11
N LEU A 152 -13.00 15.39 -10.00
CA LEU A 152 -14.19 16.22 -9.87
C LEU A 152 -13.88 17.71 -10.10
N SER A 153 -12.76 18.19 -9.53
CA SER A 153 -12.43 19.62 -9.55
C SER A 153 -13.58 20.45 -8.95
N ASN A 154 -14.29 21.25 -9.76
CA ASN A 154 -15.43 22.09 -9.30
C ASN A 154 -16.78 21.39 -9.45
N ARG A 155 -16.83 20.14 -9.85
CA ARG A 155 -18.05 19.39 -10.05
C ARG A 155 -18.45 18.72 -8.75
N TYR A 156 -19.75 18.51 -8.57
CA TYR A 156 -20.28 17.85 -7.38
C TYR A 156 -20.64 16.40 -7.66
N LEU A 157 -20.31 15.54 -6.75
CA LEU A 157 -20.80 14.17 -6.64
C LEU A 157 -21.28 13.96 -5.18
N PRO A 158 -22.42 13.28 -4.93
CA PRO A 158 -22.83 12.95 -3.57
C PRO A 158 -21.75 12.17 -2.82
N GLN A 159 -21.62 12.42 -1.51
CA GLN A 159 -20.57 11.78 -0.70
C GLN A 159 -20.67 10.25 -0.73
N ASP A 160 -21.88 9.70 -0.68
CA ASP A 160 -22.10 8.25 -0.73
C ASP A 160 -21.55 7.63 -2.03
N ASN A 161 -21.63 8.36 -3.15
CA ASN A 161 -21.07 7.90 -4.42
C ASN A 161 -19.54 7.96 -4.40
N ILE A 162 -18.95 9.00 -3.80
CA ILE A 162 -17.49 9.11 -3.63
C ILE A 162 -16.98 7.96 -2.78
N ASP A 163 -17.67 7.69 -1.66
CA ASP A 163 -17.31 6.62 -0.75
C ASP A 163 -17.42 5.25 -1.43
N PHE A 164 -18.52 4.98 -2.11
CA PHE A 164 -18.72 3.75 -2.87
C PHE A 164 -17.63 3.55 -3.94
N LEU A 165 -17.36 4.55 -4.76
CA LEU A 165 -16.35 4.46 -5.82
C LEU A 165 -14.96 4.22 -5.24
N ALA A 166 -14.59 4.94 -4.19
CA ALA A 166 -13.29 4.78 -3.55
C ALA A 166 -13.11 3.37 -2.97
N GLU A 167 -14.12 2.83 -2.29
CA GLU A 167 -14.10 1.49 -1.76
C GLU A 167 -14.04 0.43 -2.86
N PHE A 168 -14.89 0.56 -3.88
CA PHE A 168 -14.96 -0.37 -5.00
C PHE A 168 -13.62 -0.50 -5.73
N TYR A 169 -13.01 0.64 -6.10
CA TYR A 169 -11.74 0.63 -6.82
C TYR A 169 -10.58 0.20 -5.93
N THR A 170 -10.60 0.54 -4.65
CA THR A 170 -9.61 0.03 -3.68
C THR A 170 -9.69 -1.48 -3.54
N CYS A 171 -10.89 -2.02 -3.40
CA CYS A 171 -11.10 -3.47 -3.34
C CYS A 171 -10.63 -4.17 -4.62
N ALA A 172 -10.98 -3.64 -5.79
CA ALA A 172 -10.58 -4.21 -7.08
C ALA A 172 -9.05 -4.24 -7.22
N PHE A 173 -8.37 -3.13 -6.91
CA PHE A 173 -6.93 -2.99 -6.93
C PHE A 173 -6.25 -3.97 -5.96
N LEU A 174 -6.61 -3.92 -4.68
CA LEU A 174 -5.96 -4.77 -3.67
C LEU A 174 -6.22 -6.25 -3.93
N TYR A 175 -7.45 -6.63 -4.25
CA TYR A 175 -7.78 -8.03 -4.51
C TYR A 175 -7.02 -8.58 -5.73
N TYR A 176 -6.87 -7.77 -6.78
CA TYR A 176 -6.08 -8.17 -7.95
C TYR A 176 -4.65 -8.54 -7.58
N PHE A 177 -3.94 -7.68 -6.84
CA PHE A 177 -2.55 -7.94 -6.45
C PHE A 177 -2.41 -9.04 -5.40
N ILE A 178 -3.28 -9.06 -4.39
CA ILE A 178 -3.28 -10.09 -3.34
C ILE A 178 -3.47 -11.47 -3.97
N ARG A 179 -4.45 -11.63 -4.85
CA ARG A 179 -4.69 -12.88 -5.55
C ARG A 179 -3.50 -13.32 -6.41
N ARG A 180 -2.89 -12.41 -7.13
CA ARG A 180 -1.71 -12.70 -7.97
C ARG A 180 -0.47 -13.04 -7.12
N CYS A 181 -0.31 -12.43 -5.97
CA CYS A 181 0.76 -12.74 -5.03
C CYS A 181 0.66 -14.19 -4.53
N ASP A 182 -0.55 -14.70 -4.34
CA ASP A 182 -0.81 -16.08 -3.92
C ASP A 182 -0.65 -17.13 -5.03
N GLN A 183 -0.78 -16.74 -6.31
CA GLN A 183 -0.68 -17.65 -7.44
C GLN A 183 0.77 -18.03 -7.74
N THR A 184 1.05 -19.34 -7.79
CA THR A 184 2.39 -19.87 -8.08
C THR A 184 2.80 -19.81 -9.56
N ASN A 185 1.83 -19.69 -10.47
CA ASN A 185 2.02 -19.65 -11.91
C ASN A 185 2.20 -18.22 -12.47
N VAL A 186 2.18 -17.21 -11.62
CA VAL A 186 2.43 -15.82 -12.02
C VAL A 186 3.90 -15.51 -11.80
N GLU A 187 4.65 -15.41 -12.91
CA GLU A 187 6.09 -15.15 -12.88
C GLU A 187 6.38 -13.72 -12.41
N HIS A 188 5.67 -12.73 -13.00
CA HIS A 188 5.80 -11.32 -12.63
C HIS A 188 4.46 -10.71 -12.23
N LEU A 189 4.39 -10.12 -11.03
CA LEU A 189 3.17 -9.46 -10.54
C LEU A 189 2.84 -8.21 -11.35
N SER A 190 3.84 -7.52 -11.88
CA SER A 190 3.69 -6.34 -12.74
C SER A 190 3.15 -6.66 -14.14
N ALA A 191 3.22 -7.93 -14.58
CA ALA A 191 2.65 -8.29 -15.88
C ALA A 191 1.17 -7.94 -15.96
N ASN A 192 0.80 -7.08 -16.91
CA ASN A 192 -0.55 -6.51 -17.10
C ASN A 192 -1.00 -5.49 -16.02
N ALA A 193 -0.09 -4.93 -15.22
CA ALA A 193 -0.46 -3.88 -14.27
C ALA A 193 -0.88 -2.57 -14.98
N GLY A 194 -0.18 -2.21 -16.07
CA GLY A 194 -0.51 -1.02 -16.87
C GLY A 194 -1.92 -1.06 -17.49
N PRO A 195 -2.32 -2.12 -18.23
CA PRO A 195 -3.69 -2.27 -18.71
C PRO A 195 -4.74 -2.23 -17.60
N PHE A 196 -4.47 -2.85 -16.46
CA PHE A 196 -5.37 -2.84 -15.32
C PHE A 196 -5.54 -1.43 -14.74
N ALA A 197 -4.45 -0.67 -14.57
CA ALA A 197 -4.48 0.69 -14.10
C ALA A 197 -5.29 1.61 -15.03
N ASN A 198 -5.09 1.49 -16.33
CA ASN A 198 -5.82 2.28 -17.33
C ASN A 198 -7.33 1.97 -17.31
N ILE A 199 -7.73 0.73 -17.11
CA ILE A 199 -9.15 0.35 -17.01
C ILE A 199 -9.78 1.00 -15.78
N ILE A 200 -9.13 0.92 -14.61
CA ILE A 200 -9.64 1.54 -13.38
C ILE A 200 -9.75 3.06 -13.57
N HIS A 201 -8.69 3.69 -14.04
CA HIS A 201 -8.67 5.14 -14.20
C HIS A 201 -9.77 5.60 -15.18
N ASN A 202 -9.86 5.01 -16.36
CA ASN A 202 -10.84 5.39 -17.37
C ASN A 202 -12.29 5.15 -16.92
N SER A 203 -12.56 4.03 -16.22
CA SER A 203 -13.90 3.76 -15.71
C SER A 203 -14.28 4.72 -14.60
N LEU A 204 -13.37 5.09 -13.71
CA LEU A 204 -13.61 6.09 -12.66
C LEU A 204 -13.97 7.45 -13.25
N GLU A 205 -13.19 7.95 -14.23
CA GLU A 205 -13.51 9.20 -14.94
C GLU A 205 -14.86 9.16 -15.63
N MET A 206 -15.18 8.03 -16.26
CA MET A 206 -16.43 7.85 -17.00
C MET A 206 -17.63 7.85 -16.05
N GLU A 207 -17.59 7.11 -14.95
CA GLU A 207 -18.64 7.10 -13.93
C GLU A 207 -18.89 8.50 -13.34
N ILE A 208 -17.83 9.24 -13.04
CA ILE A 208 -17.95 10.62 -12.54
C ILE A 208 -18.64 11.51 -13.57
N LYS A 209 -18.26 11.41 -14.86
CA LYS A 209 -18.90 12.20 -15.94
C LYS A 209 -20.37 11.85 -16.12
N GLU A 210 -20.73 10.55 -16.13
CA GLU A 210 -22.12 10.11 -16.26
C GLU A 210 -23.01 10.54 -15.09
N ALA A 211 -22.54 10.38 -13.86
CA ALA A 211 -23.30 10.81 -12.68
C ALA A 211 -23.61 12.31 -12.70
N GLN A 212 -22.76 13.11 -13.33
CA GLN A 212 -22.99 14.54 -13.47
C GLN A 212 -23.95 14.90 -14.59
N LEU A 213 -23.93 14.18 -15.70
CA LEU A 213 -24.90 14.37 -16.78
C LEU A 213 -26.32 14.06 -16.30
N ARG A 214 -26.51 12.99 -15.52
CA ARG A 214 -27.82 12.62 -14.93
C ARG A 214 -28.38 13.67 -13.96
N ARG A 215 -27.55 14.50 -13.36
CA ARG A 215 -27.98 15.56 -12.44
C ARG A 215 -28.49 16.80 -13.16
N ASN A 216 -28.10 16.99 -14.41
CA ASN A 216 -28.50 18.16 -15.23
C ASN A 216 -29.75 17.89 -16.07
N LEU A 217 -30.37 16.71 -15.92
CA LEU A 217 -31.67 16.30 -16.44
C LEU A 217 -32.72 16.29 -15.33
#